data_6ce968b1a654bec947d074ec980203fe
#
_entry.id   6ce968b1a654bec947d074ec980203fe
#
_cell.length_a   1.000
_cell.length_b   1.000
_cell.length_c   1.000
_cell.angle_alpha   90.00
_cell.angle_beta   90.00
_cell.angle_gamma   90.00
#
_symmetry.space_group_name_H-M   'P 1'
#
loop_
_entity.id
_entity.type
_entity.pdbx_description
1 polymer ?
#
loop_
_entity_poly.entity_id
_entity_poly.type
_entity_poly.pdbx_seq_one_letter_code
_entity_poly.pdbx_strand_id
1 'polypeptide(L)'
;GLFIDGAWRPAAAGDTFDTFNPATDKVLANLAQAGDADVSAAAAAARAAQPGWEKLGGHGRARLLYALARLIQRHARLLAVLETLDNGKPIRETRDLDIPLVARHFYHHAGWAQVLNQEFPGRRALGVAGQIIPWNFPLLMLAWKVAPALAAGNTVVLKPAEFTSLTALLFAELCAEAGLPPG
;
A
#
# COMPACT_ATOMS: atom_id res chain seq x y z
N GLY A 1 4.75 13.73 -3.48
CA GLY A 1 3.34 13.92 -3.88
C GLY A 1 2.42 12.92 -3.19
N LEU A 2 1.11 13.10 -3.35
CA LEU A 2 0.06 12.15 -2.97
C LEU A 2 -0.29 11.29 -4.19
N PHE A 3 -0.45 9.98 -4.00
CA PHE A 3 -0.90 9.09 -5.08
C PHE A 3 -2.41 8.85 -4.92
N ILE A 4 -3.20 9.47 -5.78
CA ILE A 4 -4.67 9.42 -5.73
C ILE A 4 -5.21 9.23 -7.15
N ASP A 5 -6.13 8.29 -7.32
CA ASP A 5 -6.76 7.97 -8.61
C ASP A 5 -5.74 7.65 -9.71
N GLY A 6 -4.75 6.85 -9.36
CA GLY A 6 -3.69 6.40 -10.28
C GLY A 6 -2.67 7.47 -10.69
N ALA A 7 -2.68 8.65 -10.06
CA ALA A 7 -1.80 9.75 -10.43
C ALA A 7 -1.15 10.43 -9.22
N TRP A 8 0.09 10.89 -9.42
CA TRP A 8 0.78 11.74 -8.46
C TRP A 8 0.26 13.18 -8.53
N ARG A 9 0.00 13.77 -7.37
CA ARG A 9 -0.45 15.17 -7.26
C ARG A 9 0.15 15.85 -6.02
N PRO A 10 0.31 17.18 -6.01
CA PRO A 10 0.65 17.91 -4.80
C PRO A 10 -0.52 17.85 -3.80
N ALA A 11 -0.25 18.19 -2.55
CA ALA A 11 -1.31 18.46 -1.57
C ALA A 11 -2.13 19.68 -2.00
N ALA A 12 -3.45 19.67 -1.75
CA ALA A 12 -4.35 20.75 -2.14
C ALA A 12 -3.95 22.11 -1.54
N ALA A 13 -3.44 22.11 -0.30
CA ALA A 13 -2.92 23.31 0.36
C ALA A 13 -1.49 23.67 -0.07
N GLY A 14 -0.79 22.79 -0.78
CA GLY A 14 0.62 22.94 -1.13
C GLY A 14 1.59 22.64 0.01
N ASP A 15 1.09 22.22 1.15
CA ASP A 15 1.91 21.94 2.34
C ASP A 15 2.79 20.70 2.14
N THR A 16 3.98 20.76 2.74
CA THR A 16 4.96 19.66 2.70
C THR A 16 5.67 19.49 4.03
N PHE A 17 6.28 18.33 4.21
CA PHE A 17 7.16 18.04 5.34
C PHE A 17 8.36 17.22 4.89
N ASP A 18 9.44 17.28 5.65
CA ASP A 18 10.64 16.49 5.37
C ASP A 18 10.62 15.16 6.12
N THR A 19 11.08 14.09 5.44
CA THR A 19 11.44 12.85 6.11
C THR A 19 12.96 12.74 6.21
N PHE A 20 13.44 12.13 7.29
CA PHE A 20 14.85 12.12 7.67
C PHE A 20 15.38 10.69 7.80
N ASN A 21 16.64 10.52 7.43
CA ASN A 21 17.36 9.31 7.79
C ASN A 21 17.74 9.39 9.28
N PRO A 22 17.17 8.55 10.17
CA PRO A 22 17.39 8.63 11.60
C PRO A 22 18.84 8.28 12.02
N ALA A 23 19.64 7.67 11.14
CA ALA A 23 21.04 7.38 11.44
C ALA A 23 21.97 8.57 11.18
N THR A 24 21.54 9.56 10.38
CA THR A 24 22.40 10.67 9.93
C THR A 24 21.78 12.05 10.09
N ASP A 25 20.50 12.13 10.49
CA ASP A 25 19.67 13.33 10.54
C ASP A 25 19.62 14.13 9.22
N LYS A 26 19.94 13.46 8.10
CA LYS A 26 19.85 14.08 6.77
C LYS A 26 18.46 13.89 6.20
N VAL A 27 17.96 14.94 5.56
CA VAL A 27 16.71 14.89 4.79
C VAL A 27 16.86 13.85 3.67
N LEU A 28 15.91 12.93 3.58
CA LEU A 28 15.79 11.96 2.50
C LEU A 28 14.91 12.48 1.37
N ALA A 29 13.79 13.10 1.73
CA ALA A 29 12.83 13.63 0.77
C ALA A 29 11.93 14.69 1.40
N ASN A 30 11.36 15.56 0.56
CA ASN A 30 10.26 16.45 0.91
C ASN A 30 8.95 15.84 0.40
N LEU A 31 8.00 15.61 1.29
CA LEU A 31 6.76 14.89 1.06
C LEU A 31 5.56 15.82 1.13
N ALA A 32 4.51 15.52 0.37
CA ALA A 32 3.26 16.27 0.42
C ALA A 32 2.50 15.98 1.73
N GLN A 33 2.05 17.03 2.41
CA GLN A 33 1.21 16.97 3.61
C GLN A 33 -0.25 16.99 3.19
N ALA A 34 -0.92 15.84 3.25
CA ALA A 34 -2.35 15.75 2.94
C ALA A 34 -3.21 16.48 3.97
N GLY A 35 -4.19 17.22 3.51
CA GLY A 35 -5.25 17.83 4.31
C GLY A 35 -6.61 17.18 4.07
N ASP A 36 -7.66 17.76 4.67
CA ASP A 36 -9.04 17.23 4.58
C ASP A 36 -9.55 17.11 3.14
N ALA A 37 -9.20 18.07 2.28
CA ALA A 37 -9.57 18.05 0.87
C ALA A 37 -8.96 16.87 0.13
N ASP A 38 -7.70 16.54 0.43
CA ASP A 38 -6.98 15.43 -0.19
C ASP A 38 -7.53 14.08 0.27
N VAL A 39 -7.81 13.94 1.57
CA VAL A 39 -8.44 12.74 2.15
C VAL A 39 -9.83 12.52 1.54
N SER A 40 -10.60 13.60 1.38
CA SER A 40 -11.93 13.56 0.75
C SER A 40 -11.84 13.12 -0.72
N ALA A 41 -10.87 13.65 -1.47
CA ALA A 41 -10.61 13.27 -2.86
C ALA A 41 -10.19 11.79 -2.98
N ALA A 42 -9.29 11.32 -2.10
CA ALA A 42 -8.87 9.93 -2.07
C ALA A 42 -10.04 8.98 -1.74
N ALA A 43 -10.87 9.34 -0.76
CA ALA A 43 -12.05 8.55 -0.39
C ALA A 43 -13.09 8.52 -1.52
N ALA A 44 -13.27 9.63 -2.26
CA ALA A 44 -14.16 9.69 -3.42
C ALA A 44 -13.66 8.80 -4.57
N ALA A 45 -12.36 8.86 -4.89
CA ALA A 45 -11.73 8.02 -5.91
C ALA A 45 -11.86 6.52 -5.56
N ALA A 46 -11.52 6.16 -4.32
CA ALA A 46 -11.63 4.79 -3.84
C ALA A 46 -13.08 4.27 -3.89
N ARG A 47 -14.05 5.12 -3.55
CA ARG A 47 -15.49 4.77 -3.63
C ARG A 47 -15.95 4.57 -5.06
N ALA A 48 -15.48 5.39 -6.00
CA ALA A 48 -15.81 5.27 -7.42
C ALA A 48 -15.21 3.99 -8.03
N ALA A 49 -14.01 3.58 -7.62
CA ALA A 49 -13.33 2.38 -8.11
C ALA A 49 -13.89 1.07 -7.53
N GLN A 50 -14.48 1.10 -6.33
CA GLN A 50 -14.88 -0.10 -5.57
C GLN A 50 -15.79 -1.06 -6.36
N PRO A 51 -16.86 -0.60 -7.06
CA PRO A 51 -17.72 -1.52 -7.81
C PRO A 51 -16.99 -2.25 -8.94
N GLY A 52 -16.04 -1.57 -9.61
CA GLY A 52 -15.18 -2.18 -10.64
C GLY A 52 -14.25 -3.24 -10.05
N TRP A 53 -13.64 -2.94 -8.91
CA TRP A 53 -12.77 -3.86 -8.18
C TRP A 53 -13.53 -5.12 -7.70
N GLU A 54 -14.72 -4.95 -7.14
CA GLU A 54 -15.58 -6.06 -6.70
C GLU A 54 -16.00 -6.94 -7.89
N LYS A 55 -16.36 -6.31 -9.03
CA LYS A 55 -16.80 -6.99 -10.27
C LYS A 55 -15.71 -7.88 -10.90
N LEU A 56 -14.42 -7.63 -10.63
CA LEU A 56 -13.33 -8.52 -11.08
C LEU A 56 -13.47 -9.96 -10.56
N GLY A 57 -14.21 -10.15 -9.48
CA GLY A 57 -14.32 -11.44 -8.81
C GLY A 57 -13.03 -11.87 -8.10
N GLY A 58 -13.09 -12.98 -7.41
CA GLY A 58 -11.95 -13.48 -6.62
C GLY A 58 -10.72 -13.80 -7.45
N HIS A 59 -10.89 -14.49 -8.57
CA HIS A 59 -9.78 -14.85 -9.46
C HIS A 59 -9.14 -13.62 -10.15
N GLY A 60 -9.95 -12.63 -10.54
CA GLY A 60 -9.44 -11.38 -11.11
C GLY A 60 -8.58 -10.61 -10.12
N ARG A 61 -9.06 -10.45 -8.89
CA ARG A 61 -8.29 -9.82 -7.82
C ARG A 61 -7.02 -10.60 -7.47
N ALA A 62 -7.12 -11.93 -7.35
CA ALA A 62 -5.99 -12.80 -7.08
C ALA A 62 -4.85 -12.63 -8.10
N ARG A 63 -5.16 -12.54 -9.39
CA ARG A 63 -4.18 -12.31 -10.45
C ARG A 63 -3.35 -11.06 -10.21
N LEU A 64 -4.00 -9.96 -9.83
CA LEU A 64 -3.33 -8.69 -9.56
C LEU A 64 -2.51 -8.74 -8.26
N LEU A 65 -3.03 -9.37 -7.20
CA LEU A 65 -2.28 -9.56 -5.96
C LEU A 65 -1.06 -10.45 -6.15
N TYR A 66 -1.13 -11.50 -6.97
CA TYR A 66 0.03 -12.31 -7.35
C TYR A 66 1.05 -11.52 -8.17
N ALA A 67 0.60 -10.65 -9.08
CA ALA A 67 1.49 -9.78 -9.84
C ALA A 67 2.23 -8.81 -8.89
N LEU A 68 1.51 -8.19 -7.96
CA LEU A 68 2.08 -7.31 -6.96
C LEU A 68 3.09 -8.02 -6.05
N ALA A 69 2.78 -9.24 -5.58
CA ALA A 69 3.71 -10.05 -4.79
C ALA A 69 5.03 -10.31 -5.53
N ARG A 70 4.96 -10.61 -6.84
CA ARG A 70 6.15 -10.80 -7.68
C ARG A 70 6.95 -9.51 -7.88
N LEU A 71 6.28 -8.36 -8.01
CA LEU A 71 6.95 -7.06 -8.10
C LEU A 71 7.67 -6.72 -6.78
N ILE A 72 7.04 -6.96 -5.64
CA ILE A 72 7.67 -6.79 -4.33
C ILE A 72 8.93 -7.66 -4.24
N GLN A 73 8.90 -8.91 -4.68
CA GLN A 73 10.08 -9.77 -4.71
C GLN A 73 11.16 -9.26 -5.67
N ARG A 74 10.77 -8.82 -6.87
CA ARG A 74 11.70 -8.24 -7.86
C ARG A 74 12.44 -7.02 -7.31
N HIS A 75 11.72 -6.16 -6.57
CA HIS A 75 12.25 -4.94 -5.99
C HIS A 75 12.68 -5.10 -4.52
N ALA A 76 12.81 -6.34 -4.02
CA ALA A 76 13.06 -6.61 -2.60
C ALA A 76 14.28 -5.87 -2.04
N ARG A 77 15.38 -5.79 -2.82
CA ARG A 77 16.59 -5.08 -2.39
C ARG A 77 16.33 -3.56 -2.26
N LEU A 78 15.66 -2.97 -3.23
CA LEU A 78 15.31 -1.54 -3.21
C LEU A 78 14.43 -1.21 -2.02
N LEU A 79 13.36 -2.00 -1.82
CA LEU A 79 12.43 -1.84 -0.70
C LEU A 79 13.15 -1.98 0.65
N ALA A 80 14.02 -2.99 0.81
CA ALA A 80 14.76 -3.19 2.06
C ALA A 80 15.72 -2.04 2.37
N VAL A 81 16.44 -1.53 1.37
CA VAL A 81 17.34 -0.38 1.56
C VAL A 81 16.55 0.87 1.89
N LEU A 82 15.46 1.13 1.15
CA LEU A 82 14.61 2.29 1.39
C LEU A 82 13.99 2.26 2.80
N GLU A 83 13.47 1.09 3.22
CA GLU A 83 12.92 0.90 4.57
C GLU A 83 13.98 1.14 5.65
N THR A 84 15.21 0.66 5.44
CA THR A 84 16.32 0.89 6.37
C THR A 84 16.68 2.37 6.46
N LEU A 85 16.72 3.09 5.34
CA LEU A 85 17.07 4.50 5.33
C LEU A 85 15.99 5.37 5.99
N ASP A 86 14.71 5.05 5.75
CA ASP A 86 13.56 5.82 6.21
C ASP A 86 13.19 5.51 7.68
N ASN A 87 13.31 4.25 8.09
CA ASN A 87 12.93 3.78 9.42
C ASN A 87 14.11 3.71 10.42
N GLY A 88 15.33 3.53 9.93
CA GLY A 88 16.51 3.25 10.75
C GLY A 88 16.68 1.81 11.18
N LYS A 89 15.82 0.90 10.73
CA LYS A 89 15.88 -0.52 11.04
C LYS A 89 17.11 -1.17 10.41
N PRO A 90 17.80 -2.12 11.08
CA PRO A 90 18.94 -2.81 10.48
C PRO A 90 18.59 -3.48 9.15
N ILE A 91 19.46 -3.31 8.15
CA ILE A 91 19.24 -3.88 6.81
C ILE A 91 19.03 -5.40 6.83
N ARG A 92 19.59 -6.10 7.78
CA ARG A 92 19.40 -7.55 7.94
C ARG A 92 17.95 -7.88 8.29
N GLU A 93 17.30 -7.06 9.12
CA GLU A 93 15.89 -7.24 9.50
C GLU A 93 14.97 -6.93 8.30
N THR A 94 15.18 -5.79 7.64
CA THR A 94 14.35 -5.40 6.50
C THR A 94 14.50 -6.37 5.33
N ARG A 95 15.74 -6.75 4.99
CA ARG A 95 16.04 -7.63 3.85
C ARG A 95 15.61 -9.08 4.08
N ASP A 96 15.90 -9.64 5.26
CA ASP A 96 15.78 -11.09 5.49
C ASP A 96 14.44 -11.48 6.14
N LEU A 97 13.74 -10.51 6.76
CA LEU A 97 12.49 -10.74 7.46
C LEU A 97 11.33 -9.93 6.86
N ASP A 98 11.39 -8.58 6.94
CA ASP A 98 10.23 -7.74 6.67
C ASP A 98 9.76 -7.84 5.22
N ILE A 99 10.64 -7.56 4.25
CA ILE A 99 10.26 -7.55 2.83
C ILE A 99 9.85 -8.94 2.32
N PRO A 100 10.52 -10.06 2.67
CA PRO A 100 10.01 -11.39 2.33
C PRO A 100 8.63 -11.68 2.90
N LEU A 101 8.32 -11.24 4.13
CA LEU A 101 6.99 -11.40 4.72
C LEU A 101 5.94 -10.56 4.01
N VAL A 102 6.26 -9.34 3.57
CA VAL A 102 5.36 -8.51 2.74
C VAL A 102 4.89 -9.30 1.52
N ALA A 103 5.80 -9.86 0.74
CA ALA A 103 5.45 -10.65 -0.43
C ALA A 103 4.58 -11.87 -0.07
N ARG A 104 4.91 -12.56 1.02
CA ARG A 104 4.12 -13.72 1.49
C ARG A 104 2.70 -13.35 1.85
N HIS A 105 2.46 -12.18 2.46
CA HIS A 105 1.11 -11.71 2.77
C HIS A 105 0.29 -11.51 1.49
N PHE A 106 0.86 -10.91 0.45
CA PHE A 106 0.16 -10.75 -0.82
C PHE A 106 -0.11 -12.09 -1.51
N TYR A 107 0.85 -13.04 -1.50
CA TYR A 107 0.60 -14.40 -2.00
C TYR A 107 -0.51 -15.12 -1.24
N HIS A 108 -0.47 -15.07 0.09
CA HIS A 108 -1.48 -15.69 0.96
C HIS A 108 -2.89 -15.16 0.67
N HIS A 109 -3.04 -13.83 0.65
CA HIS A 109 -4.34 -13.21 0.43
C HIS A 109 -4.81 -13.31 -1.03
N ALA A 110 -3.89 -13.43 -2.00
CA ALA A 110 -4.26 -13.78 -3.37
C ALA A 110 -4.92 -15.17 -3.44
N GLY A 111 -4.39 -16.15 -2.68
CA GLY A 111 -5.04 -17.46 -2.53
C GLY A 111 -6.43 -17.34 -1.91
N TRP A 112 -6.54 -16.59 -0.81
CA TRP A 112 -7.84 -16.34 -0.16
C TRP A 112 -8.85 -15.66 -1.08
N ALA A 113 -8.44 -14.70 -1.89
CA ALA A 113 -9.34 -14.02 -2.82
C ALA A 113 -10.09 -14.99 -3.73
N GLN A 114 -9.47 -16.12 -4.12
CA GLN A 114 -10.08 -17.11 -5.01
C GLN A 114 -11.19 -17.92 -4.34
N VAL A 115 -11.06 -18.18 -3.04
CA VAL A 115 -11.97 -19.09 -2.31
C VAL A 115 -12.95 -18.38 -1.38
N LEU A 116 -12.82 -17.06 -1.19
CA LEU A 116 -13.62 -16.28 -0.24
C LEU A 116 -15.14 -16.48 -0.40
N ASN A 117 -15.64 -16.52 -1.63
CA ASN A 117 -17.06 -16.67 -1.90
C ASN A 117 -17.58 -18.09 -1.56
N GLN A 118 -16.69 -19.10 -1.58
CA GLN A 118 -17.02 -20.48 -1.21
C GLN A 118 -16.98 -20.65 0.31
N GLU A 119 -15.94 -20.10 0.95
CA GLU A 119 -15.73 -20.21 2.40
C GLU A 119 -16.67 -19.30 3.21
N PHE A 120 -17.04 -18.16 2.64
CA PHE A 120 -17.90 -17.16 3.28
C PHE A 120 -19.07 -16.75 2.37
N PRO A 121 -19.99 -17.68 2.06
CA PRO A 121 -21.10 -17.38 1.15
C PRO A 121 -21.96 -16.23 1.67
N GLY A 122 -22.41 -15.36 0.77
CA GLY A 122 -23.26 -14.21 1.08
C GLY A 122 -22.55 -13.02 1.75
N ARG A 123 -21.25 -13.11 2.01
CA ARG A 123 -20.46 -11.96 2.48
C ARG A 123 -20.05 -11.06 1.31
N ARG A 124 -19.99 -9.75 1.59
CA ARG A 124 -19.61 -8.72 0.62
C ARG A 124 -18.51 -7.82 1.18
N ALA A 125 -17.81 -7.12 0.28
CA ALA A 125 -16.90 -6.06 0.65
C ALA A 125 -17.63 -4.96 1.45
N LEU A 126 -16.93 -4.35 2.42
CA LEU A 126 -17.44 -3.21 3.17
C LEU A 126 -17.44 -1.92 2.32
N GLY A 127 -16.58 -1.86 1.31
CA GLY A 127 -16.40 -0.71 0.44
C GLY A 127 -15.00 -0.11 0.55
N VAL A 128 -14.89 1.14 1.01
CA VAL A 128 -13.60 1.82 1.20
C VAL A 128 -13.06 1.55 2.60
N ALA A 129 -11.85 1.04 2.69
CA ALA A 129 -11.13 0.80 3.93
C ALA A 129 -10.10 1.91 4.19
N GLY A 130 -10.34 2.77 5.18
CA GLY A 130 -9.34 3.70 5.69
C GLY A 130 -8.31 2.96 6.55
N GLN A 131 -7.02 3.12 6.25
CA GLN A 131 -5.94 2.40 6.90
C GLN A 131 -4.84 3.34 7.38
N ILE A 132 -4.49 3.26 8.68
CA ILE A 132 -3.42 4.01 9.29
C ILE A 132 -2.31 3.04 9.68
N ILE A 133 -1.09 3.31 9.22
CA ILE A 133 0.07 2.44 9.39
C ILE A 133 1.02 3.06 10.41
N PRO A 134 1.50 2.28 11.42
CA PRO A 134 2.52 2.73 12.35
C PRO A 134 3.92 2.72 11.72
N TRP A 135 4.87 3.34 12.41
CA TRP A 135 6.25 3.51 11.93
C TRP A 135 7.17 2.30 12.16
N ASN A 136 6.85 1.40 13.09
CA ASN A 136 7.79 0.35 13.53
C ASN A 136 7.95 -0.83 12.57
N PHE A 137 6.98 -1.08 11.69
CA PHE A 137 7.02 -2.05 10.60
C PHE A 137 6.30 -1.47 9.37
N PRO A 138 6.87 -0.46 8.70
CA PRO A 138 6.12 0.35 7.74
C PRO A 138 5.46 -0.48 6.63
N LEU A 139 6.25 -1.13 5.79
CA LEU A 139 5.72 -1.90 4.66
C LEU A 139 5.05 -3.21 5.09
N LEU A 140 5.53 -3.84 6.17
CA LEU A 140 4.93 -5.08 6.65
C LEU A 140 3.53 -4.84 7.21
N MET A 141 3.34 -3.80 8.02
CA MET A 141 2.00 -3.44 8.54
C MET A 141 1.06 -2.92 7.45
N LEU A 142 1.60 -2.27 6.41
CA LEU A 142 0.86 -1.97 5.21
C LEU A 142 0.33 -3.26 4.57
N ALA A 143 1.18 -4.26 4.34
CA ALA A 143 0.78 -5.52 3.74
C ALA A 143 -0.29 -6.26 4.56
N TRP A 144 -0.19 -6.25 5.89
CA TRP A 144 -1.16 -6.88 6.79
C TRP A 144 -2.56 -6.29 6.67
N LYS A 145 -2.67 -5.03 6.26
CA LYS A 145 -3.94 -4.32 6.12
C LYS A 145 -4.43 -4.28 4.67
N VAL A 146 -3.54 -3.94 3.73
CA VAL A 146 -3.90 -3.77 2.32
C VAL A 146 -4.23 -5.11 1.65
N ALA A 147 -3.41 -6.14 1.87
CA ALA A 147 -3.60 -7.42 1.19
C ALA A 147 -4.96 -8.08 1.49
N PRO A 148 -5.40 -8.23 2.77
CA PRO A 148 -6.73 -8.77 3.05
C PRO A 148 -7.87 -7.85 2.59
N ALA A 149 -7.72 -6.51 2.68
CA ALA A 149 -8.74 -5.59 2.24
C ALA A 149 -9.01 -5.72 0.73
N LEU A 150 -7.95 -5.71 -0.08
CA LEU A 150 -8.05 -5.90 -1.53
C LEU A 150 -8.57 -7.29 -1.90
N ALA A 151 -8.10 -8.34 -1.22
CA ALA A 151 -8.58 -9.71 -1.46
C ALA A 151 -10.08 -9.84 -1.23
N ALA A 152 -10.61 -9.18 -0.19
CA ALA A 152 -12.04 -9.17 0.15
C ALA A 152 -12.89 -8.28 -0.77
N GLY A 153 -12.30 -7.54 -1.71
CA GLY A 153 -13.02 -6.69 -2.67
C GLY A 153 -13.19 -5.24 -2.21
N ASN A 154 -12.52 -4.82 -1.13
CA ASN A 154 -12.50 -3.43 -0.70
C ASN A 154 -11.48 -2.63 -1.51
N THR A 155 -11.68 -1.32 -1.62
CA THR A 155 -10.65 -0.35 -1.97
C THR A 155 -10.04 0.25 -0.72
N VAL A 156 -8.90 0.93 -0.84
CA VAL A 156 -8.10 1.36 0.31
C VAL A 156 -7.69 2.82 0.19
N VAL A 157 -7.86 3.57 1.27
CA VAL A 157 -7.20 4.85 1.49
C VAL A 157 -6.19 4.67 2.60
N LEU A 158 -4.90 4.80 2.27
CA LEU A 158 -3.79 4.50 3.17
C LEU A 158 -3.11 5.79 3.65
N LYS A 159 -2.93 5.91 4.96
CA LYS A 159 -2.10 6.94 5.59
C LYS A 159 -0.91 6.25 6.26
N PRO A 160 0.31 6.33 5.69
CA PRO A 160 1.53 5.86 6.38
C PRO A 160 1.86 6.78 7.56
N ALA A 161 2.74 6.30 8.46
CA ALA A 161 3.30 7.19 9.48
C ALA A 161 4.18 8.25 8.81
N GLU A 162 4.13 9.47 9.30
CA GLU A 162 4.89 10.61 8.79
C GLU A 162 6.41 10.39 8.80
N PHE A 163 6.90 9.60 9.74
CA PHE A 163 8.32 9.26 9.87
C PHE A 163 8.81 8.19 8.91
N THR A 164 7.91 7.45 8.24
CA THR A 164 8.24 6.27 7.43
C THR A 164 7.28 6.12 6.25
N SER A 165 7.25 7.11 5.38
CA SER A 165 6.31 7.14 4.26
C SER A 165 6.87 6.59 2.94
N LEU A 166 8.19 6.51 2.78
CA LEU A 166 8.82 6.30 1.46
C LEU A 166 8.48 4.92 0.87
N THR A 167 8.48 3.87 1.68
CA THR A 167 8.14 2.53 1.16
C THR A 167 6.67 2.41 0.78
N ALA A 168 5.77 3.15 1.44
CA ALA A 168 4.36 3.21 1.06
C ALA A 168 4.15 3.93 -0.29
N LEU A 169 4.91 4.99 -0.55
CA LEU A 169 4.88 5.70 -1.82
C LEU A 169 5.41 4.83 -2.97
N LEU A 170 6.55 4.15 -2.77
CA LEU A 170 7.06 3.19 -3.75
C LEU A 170 6.07 2.03 -3.97
N PHE A 171 5.40 1.56 -2.93
CA PHE A 171 4.36 0.54 -3.05
C PHE A 171 3.20 0.98 -3.94
N ALA A 172 2.80 2.25 -3.91
CA ALA A 172 1.77 2.78 -4.81
C ALA A 172 2.19 2.70 -6.28
N GLU A 173 3.45 2.95 -6.59
CA GLU A 173 4.01 2.76 -7.95
C GLU A 173 3.97 1.28 -8.37
N LEU A 174 4.33 0.37 -7.46
CA LEU A 174 4.25 -1.07 -7.73
C LEU A 174 2.81 -1.54 -7.95
N CYS A 175 1.83 -0.94 -7.28
CA CYS A 175 0.42 -1.20 -7.55
C CYS A 175 0.03 -0.81 -8.98
N ALA A 176 0.47 0.36 -9.44
CA ALA A 176 0.23 0.80 -10.83
C ALA A 176 0.94 -0.12 -11.84
N GLU A 177 2.21 -0.49 -11.59
CA GLU A 177 2.96 -1.44 -12.44
C GLU A 177 2.29 -2.83 -12.49
N ALA A 178 1.73 -3.29 -11.38
CA ALA A 178 0.97 -4.55 -11.31
C ALA A 178 -0.35 -4.50 -12.09
N GLY A 179 -0.79 -3.32 -12.50
CA GLY A 179 -2.05 -3.10 -13.21
C GLY A 179 -3.27 -3.03 -12.29
N LEU A 180 -3.12 -2.67 -11.02
CA LEU A 180 -4.25 -2.36 -10.16
C LEU A 180 -5.00 -1.16 -10.74
N PRO A 181 -6.35 -1.21 -10.81
CA PRO A 181 -7.13 -0.07 -11.29
C PRO A 181 -6.89 1.18 -10.45
N PRO A 182 -6.99 2.39 -11.03
CA PRO A 182 -7.00 3.65 -10.29
C PRO A 182 -8.13 3.71 -9.25
N GLY A 183 -7.90 4.46 -8.16
CA GLY A 183 -8.90 4.69 -7.09
C GLY A 183 -8.56 4.16 -5.72
#